data_ead4c3af29b3e28c7194d78cb609bca0
#
_entry.id   ead4c3af29b3e28c7194d78cb609bca0
#
_cell.length_a   1.000
_cell.length_b   1.000
_cell.length_c   1.000
_cell.angle_alpha   90.00
_cell.angle_beta   90.00
_cell.angle_gamma   90.00
#
_symmetry.space_group_name_H-M   'P 1'
#
loop_
_entity.id
_entity.type
_entity.pdbx_description
1 polymer ?
#
loop_
_entity_poly.entity_id
_entity_poly.type
_entity_poly.pdbx_seq_one_letter_code
_entity_poly.pdbx_strand_id
1 'polypeptide(L)'
;HSKVTIPFELNHLEEKSILFKNEQTGKESLLKLWPDHIISDRVLGELRRPVQNANSFSINYSMPCIVFVDRNRRKVDLSIFRWGQKQSLNLDFEVPTGWNVKTEDGESTAIHFLPEQNVYHLQFYLEPSKNAQSGDLIIRNADDGKAIQKAVKLRYDHIRSQEVWLEGSLPLRYIPMELPKLRIGYIKGVGDDAPMAMRQMGMSVVDLDASNLTYKVLKDLDALVMGIRAYNVNQGLKSSQDIIDNYVSNGGRLVIQYNTASRDRVLEKIGPVQFSLSRDRVTIETTEPKFLVKSHLQMKSPNQLNKKDFEGWVQERGLYF
;
A
#
# COMPACT_ATOMS: atom_id res chain seq x y z
N HIS A 1 6.78 45.93 -5.88
CA HIS A 1 5.85 44.79 -5.76
C HIS A 1 4.46 45.33 -5.45
N SER A 2 3.58 45.34 -6.45
CA SER A 2 2.19 45.75 -6.25
C SER A 2 1.41 44.54 -5.69
N LYS A 3 0.80 44.69 -4.52
CA LYS A 3 -0.04 43.65 -3.89
C LYS A 3 -1.46 43.84 -4.44
N VAL A 4 -1.92 42.85 -5.22
CA VAL A 4 -3.29 42.82 -5.72
C VAL A 4 -4.07 41.85 -4.84
N THR A 5 -5.13 42.30 -4.22
CA THR A 5 -6.05 41.46 -3.45
C THR A 5 -7.30 41.23 -4.30
N ILE A 6 -7.56 39.95 -4.61
CA ILE A 6 -8.73 39.54 -5.39
C ILE A 6 -9.66 38.79 -4.44
N PRO A 7 -10.90 39.25 -4.24
CA PRO A 7 -11.87 38.55 -3.41
C PRO A 7 -12.32 37.24 -4.12
N PHE A 8 -12.31 36.15 -3.38
CA PHE A 8 -12.89 34.88 -3.80
C PHE A 8 -14.14 34.61 -2.96
N GLU A 9 -15.21 34.19 -3.60
CA GLU A 9 -16.37 33.64 -2.91
C GLU A 9 -16.11 32.14 -2.64
N LEU A 10 -16.22 31.72 -1.38
CA LEU A 10 -15.96 30.37 -0.94
C LEU A 10 -16.86 29.30 -1.60
N ASN A 11 -17.99 29.72 -2.14
CA ASN A 11 -18.94 28.80 -2.78
C ASN A 11 -18.59 28.42 -4.24
N HIS A 12 -17.63 29.13 -4.86
CA HIS A 12 -17.18 28.87 -6.22
C HIS A 12 -15.65 29.01 -6.29
N LEU A 13 -14.95 27.96 -5.86
CA LEU A 13 -13.50 27.87 -5.99
C LEU A 13 -13.15 27.46 -7.43
N GLU A 14 -13.33 28.38 -8.36
CA GLU A 14 -12.88 28.22 -9.74
C GLU A 14 -11.53 28.92 -9.93
N GLU A 15 -10.73 28.37 -10.84
CA GLU A 15 -9.54 29.05 -11.33
C GLU A 15 -9.94 30.40 -11.93
N LYS A 16 -9.49 31.49 -11.35
CA LYS A 16 -9.67 32.81 -11.94
C LYS A 16 -8.49 33.14 -12.85
N SER A 17 -8.81 33.42 -14.10
CA SER A 17 -7.81 33.87 -15.06
C SER A 17 -7.89 35.41 -15.23
N ILE A 18 -6.76 36.06 -15.08
CA ILE A 18 -6.65 37.48 -15.29
C ILE A 18 -5.73 37.75 -16.48
N LEU A 19 -6.23 38.45 -17.47
CA LEU A 19 -5.44 38.89 -18.61
C LEU A 19 -4.66 40.16 -18.23
N PHE A 20 -3.35 40.07 -18.24
CA PHE A 20 -2.46 41.23 -18.08
C PHE A 20 -1.92 41.66 -19.43
N LYS A 21 -2.02 42.95 -19.68
CA LYS A 21 -1.36 43.55 -20.82
C LYS A 21 -0.18 44.39 -20.31
N ASN A 22 1.01 44.06 -20.76
CA ASN A 22 2.17 44.90 -20.47
C ASN A 22 2.10 46.17 -21.28
N GLU A 23 1.97 47.31 -20.61
CA GLU A 23 1.79 48.61 -21.26
C GLU A 23 2.97 49.03 -22.14
N GLN A 24 4.19 48.56 -21.81
CA GLN A 24 5.40 48.94 -22.55
C GLN A 24 5.64 48.06 -23.79
N THR A 25 5.27 46.79 -23.72
CA THR A 25 5.55 45.83 -24.80
C THR A 25 4.30 45.40 -25.57
N GLY A 26 3.10 45.79 -25.08
CA GLY A 26 1.81 45.33 -25.63
C GLY A 26 1.54 43.83 -25.49
N LYS A 27 2.43 43.11 -24.85
CA LYS A 27 2.31 41.63 -24.69
C LYS A 27 1.25 41.27 -23.67
N GLU A 28 0.33 40.46 -24.07
CA GLU A 28 -0.70 39.87 -23.21
C GLU A 28 -0.21 38.58 -22.57
N SER A 29 -0.47 38.46 -21.26
CA SER A 29 -0.16 37.25 -20.47
C SER A 29 -1.35 36.86 -19.61
N LEU A 30 -1.74 35.60 -19.67
CA LEU A 30 -2.81 35.07 -18.84
C LEU A 30 -2.21 34.58 -17.52
N LEU A 31 -2.63 35.21 -16.41
CA LEU A 31 -2.28 34.77 -15.07
C LEU A 31 -3.42 33.95 -14.49
N LYS A 32 -3.13 32.71 -14.18
CA LYS A 32 -4.06 31.79 -13.51
C LYS A 32 -3.87 31.93 -12.00
N LEU A 33 -4.93 32.27 -11.30
CA LEU A 33 -4.92 32.48 -9.85
C LEU A 33 -5.74 31.40 -9.15
N TRP A 34 -5.11 30.77 -8.18
CA TRP A 34 -5.77 29.91 -7.22
C TRP A 34 -5.79 30.60 -5.86
N PRO A 35 -6.90 30.53 -5.10
CA PRO A 35 -6.94 31.11 -3.77
C PRO A 35 -5.95 30.37 -2.84
N ASP A 36 -5.15 31.15 -2.14
CA ASP A 36 -4.25 30.64 -1.09
C ASP A 36 -4.79 31.04 0.29
N HIS A 37 -4.79 30.10 1.20
CA HIS A 37 -4.95 30.38 2.63
C HIS A 37 -3.59 30.72 3.21
N ILE A 38 -3.47 31.90 3.80
CA ILE A 38 -2.24 32.41 4.40
C ILE A 38 -2.31 32.22 5.90
N ILE A 39 -1.35 31.46 6.43
CA ILE A 39 -1.20 31.18 7.86
C ILE A 39 0.11 31.85 8.30
N SER A 40 0.05 32.70 9.33
CA SER A 40 1.26 33.24 9.96
C SER A 40 1.74 32.28 11.05
N ASP A 41 2.91 31.72 10.85
CA ASP A 41 3.60 30.89 11.83
C ASP A 41 4.75 31.69 12.44
N ARG A 42 4.94 31.59 13.76
CA ARG A 42 5.98 32.36 14.47
C ARG A 42 7.40 31.91 14.13
N VAL A 43 7.58 30.68 13.71
CA VAL A 43 8.89 30.08 13.41
C VAL A 43 9.16 30.06 11.91
N LEU A 44 8.16 29.67 11.14
CA LEU A 44 8.27 29.47 9.68
C LEU A 44 7.85 30.68 8.86
N GLY A 45 7.33 31.73 9.52
CA GLY A 45 6.84 32.93 8.83
C GLY A 45 5.48 32.74 8.17
N GLU A 46 5.29 33.34 7.00
CA GLU A 46 4.05 33.26 6.23
C GLU A 46 4.00 31.94 5.42
N LEU A 47 3.07 31.07 5.79
CA LEU A 47 2.80 29.81 5.07
C LEU A 47 1.60 30.02 4.15
N ARG A 48 1.74 29.69 2.88
CA ARG A 48 0.66 29.75 1.88
C ARG A 48 0.24 28.33 1.51
N ARG A 49 -1.05 28.08 1.65
CA ARG A 49 -1.67 26.80 1.26
C ARG A 49 -2.74 27.05 0.20
N PRO A 50 -2.72 26.32 -0.93
CA PRO A 50 -3.80 26.44 -1.90
C PRO A 50 -5.11 25.98 -1.25
N VAL A 51 -6.16 26.76 -1.46
CA VAL A 51 -7.52 26.36 -1.07
C VAL A 51 -8.02 25.34 -2.11
N GLN A 52 -8.47 24.21 -1.65
CA GLN A 52 -8.99 23.13 -2.51
C GLN A 52 -10.41 22.79 -2.10
N ASN A 53 -11.23 22.40 -3.08
CA ASN A 53 -12.50 21.79 -2.78
C ASN A 53 -12.27 20.41 -2.17
N ALA A 54 -12.78 20.21 -0.97
CA ALA A 54 -12.72 18.92 -0.30
C ALA A 54 -14.12 18.33 -0.21
N ASN A 55 -14.22 17.00 -0.42
CA ASN A 55 -15.42 16.28 -0.07
C ASN A 55 -15.63 16.31 1.45
N SER A 56 -16.89 16.27 1.88
CA SER A 56 -17.20 16.25 3.33
C SER A 56 -16.61 15.05 4.05
N PHE A 57 -16.41 13.96 3.32
CA PHE A 57 -15.86 12.71 3.85
C PHE A 57 -14.82 12.12 2.91
N SER A 58 -13.86 11.40 3.52
CA SER A 58 -12.95 10.50 2.81
C SER A 58 -12.79 9.19 3.54
N ILE A 59 -12.32 8.16 2.84
CA ILE A 59 -12.11 6.83 3.40
C ILE A 59 -10.67 6.39 3.24
N ASN A 60 -10.24 5.51 4.14
CA ASN A 60 -8.98 4.79 3.99
C ASN A 60 -9.14 3.37 4.55
N TYR A 61 -8.68 2.39 3.78
CA TYR A 61 -8.65 0.98 4.20
C TYR A 61 -7.31 0.67 4.87
N SER A 62 -7.32 -0.28 5.79
CA SER A 62 -6.10 -0.75 6.47
C SER A 62 -5.13 -1.48 5.53
N MET A 63 -5.60 -1.87 4.34
CA MET A 63 -4.82 -2.60 3.34
C MET A 63 -5.14 -2.12 1.92
N PRO A 64 -4.17 -2.21 0.99
CA PRO A 64 -4.33 -1.69 -0.38
C PRO A 64 -5.19 -2.61 -1.28
N CYS A 65 -5.27 -3.89 -0.97
CA CYS A 65 -6.12 -4.87 -1.65
C CYS A 65 -6.42 -6.05 -0.72
N ILE A 66 -7.44 -6.83 -1.05
CA ILE A 66 -7.75 -8.07 -0.33
C ILE A 66 -7.78 -9.23 -1.31
N VAL A 67 -6.99 -10.27 -0.99
CA VAL A 67 -6.95 -11.51 -1.76
C VAL A 67 -7.63 -12.61 -0.93
N PHE A 68 -8.65 -13.24 -1.49
CA PHE A 68 -9.31 -14.41 -0.92
C PHE A 68 -8.87 -15.66 -1.67
N VAL A 69 -8.35 -16.62 -0.95
CA VAL A 69 -7.98 -17.94 -1.48
C VAL A 69 -9.02 -19.00 -1.13
N ASP A 70 -9.90 -18.68 -0.21
CA ASP A 70 -11.01 -19.51 0.26
C ASP A 70 -12.29 -18.66 0.37
N ARG A 71 -13.38 -19.26 0.88
CA ARG A 71 -14.66 -18.57 1.08
C ARG A 71 -14.90 -18.13 2.53
N ASN A 72 -13.87 -18.17 3.35
CA ASN A 72 -14.00 -17.71 4.72
C ASN A 72 -14.18 -16.20 4.74
N ARG A 73 -15.15 -15.76 5.54
CA ARG A 73 -15.36 -14.33 5.74
C ARG A 73 -14.12 -13.69 6.35
N ARG A 74 -13.81 -12.47 5.92
CA ARG A 74 -12.70 -11.68 6.46
C ARG A 74 -13.16 -10.31 6.87
N LYS A 75 -12.60 -9.87 7.97
CA LYS A 75 -12.82 -8.55 8.53
C LYS A 75 -12.03 -7.50 7.77
N VAL A 76 -12.66 -6.37 7.51
CA VAL A 76 -12.08 -5.19 6.89
C VAL A 76 -12.23 -4.02 7.82
N ASP A 77 -11.14 -3.34 8.10
CA ASP A 77 -11.11 -2.11 8.88
C ASP A 77 -11.11 -0.92 7.92
N LEU A 78 -12.07 -0.02 8.10
CA LEU A 78 -12.27 1.20 7.34
C LEU A 78 -12.19 2.39 8.28
N SER A 79 -11.35 3.35 7.95
CA SER A 79 -11.33 4.66 8.60
C SER A 79 -12.04 5.68 7.71
N ILE A 80 -13.01 6.38 8.28
CA ILE A 80 -13.79 7.41 7.60
C ILE A 80 -13.42 8.75 8.24
N PHE A 81 -12.97 9.70 7.44
CA PHE A 81 -12.54 11.02 7.89
C PHE A 81 -13.59 12.06 7.51
N ARG A 82 -13.93 12.91 8.47
CA ARG A 82 -14.79 14.06 8.27
C ARG A 82 -13.96 15.32 8.03
N TRP A 83 -14.22 16.03 6.96
CA TRP A 83 -13.51 17.26 6.57
C TRP A 83 -14.31 18.53 6.74
N GLY A 84 -15.63 18.43 6.90
CA GLY A 84 -16.53 19.58 6.99
C GLY A 84 -17.47 19.51 8.19
N GLN A 85 -18.55 20.27 8.11
CA GLN A 85 -19.54 20.37 9.19
C GLN A 85 -20.60 19.25 9.17
N LYS A 86 -20.69 18.49 8.06
CA LYS A 86 -21.68 17.41 7.94
C LYS A 86 -21.34 16.30 8.93
N GLN A 87 -22.29 15.96 9.80
CA GLN A 87 -22.10 14.99 10.88
C GLN A 87 -22.65 13.60 10.56
N SER A 88 -23.48 13.47 9.54
CA SER A 88 -24.12 12.21 9.20
C SER A 88 -23.72 11.73 7.83
N LEU A 89 -23.50 10.43 7.67
CA LEU A 89 -23.14 9.78 6.44
C LEU A 89 -23.82 8.41 6.38
N ASN A 90 -24.57 8.15 5.31
CA ASN A 90 -25.13 6.84 5.03
C ASN A 90 -24.27 6.13 3.99
N LEU A 91 -23.81 4.92 4.29
CA LEU A 91 -22.96 4.15 3.41
C LEU A 91 -23.76 3.17 2.55
N ASP A 92 -23.40 3.10 1.29
CA ASP A 92 -23.79 2.06 0.35
C ASP A 92 -22.56 1.33 -0.16
N PHE A 93 -22.58 -0.01 -0.15
CA PHE A 93 -21.47 -0.86 -0.52
C PHE A 93 -21.71 -1.49 -1.88
N GLU A 94 -21.06 -0.97 -2.90
CA GLU A 94 -21.03 -1.57 -4.22
C GLU A 94 -19.90 -2.60 -4.30
N VAL A 95 -20.25 -3.87 -4.46
CA VAL A 95 -19.28 -4.99 -4.54
C VAL A 95 -19.40 -5.72 -5.87
N PRO A 96 -18.34 -6.38 -6.33
CA PRO A 96 -18.41 -7.21 -7.53
C PRO A 96 -19.41 -8.37 -7.38
N THR A 97 -19.80 -8.96 -8.49
CA THR A 97 -20.72 -10.08 -8.50
C THR A 97 -20.23 -11.22 -7.61
N GLY A 98 -21.13 -11.74 -6.78
CA GLY A 98 -20.88 -12.88 -5.91
C GLY A 98 -20.20 -12.55 -4.58
N TRP A 99 -20.12 -11.29 -4.22
CA TRP A 99 -19.63 -10.88 -2.89
C TRP A 99 -20.77 -10.46 -1.98
N ASN A 100 -20.61 -10.75 -0.69
CA ASN A 100 -21.51 -10.30 0.37
C ASN A 100 -20.74 -9.40 1.33
N VAL A 101 -21.38 -8.29 1.72
CA VAL A 101 -20.92 -7.40 2.80
C VAL A 101 -21.84 -7.57 4.00
N LYS A 102 -21.27 -7.70 5.18
CA LYS A 102 -22.00 -7.72 6.45
C LYS A 102 -21.29 -6.82 7.44
N THR A 103 -22.01 -5.89 8.02
CA THR A 103 -21.52 -5.12 9.18
C THR A 103 -21.57 -6.00 10.44
N GLU A 104 -20.79 -5.66 11.45
CA GLU A 104 -20.82 -6.36 12.73
C GLU A 104 -22.21 -6.16 13.38
N ASP A 105 -22.85 -7.24 13.81
CA ASP A 105 -24.16 -7.27 14.50
C ASP A 105 -25.35 -6.63 13.76
N GLY A 106 -25.32 -6.53 12.43
CA GLY A 106 -26.36 -5.88 11.66
C GLY A 106 -26.40 -4.37 11.89
N GLU A 107 -25.27 -3.78 12.30
CA GLU A 107 -25.13 -2.34 12.48
C GLU A 107 -25.58 -1.58 11.23
N SER A 108 -26.25 -0.48 11.51
CA SER A 108 -26.68 0.47 10.48
C SER A 108 -25.47 0.94 9.68
N THR A 109 -25.62 1.02 8.36
CA THR A 109 -24.67 1.72 7.47
C THR A 109 -24.71 3.24 7.67
N ALA A 110 -25.61 3.74 8.54
CA ALA A 110 -25.70 5.13 8.93
C ALA A 110 -24.67 5.45 10.02
N ILE A 111 -23.79 6.39 9.71
CA ILE A 111 -22.74 6.86 10.62
C ILE A 111 -23.10 8.24 11.11
N HIS A 112 -22.93 8.47 12.41
CA HIS A 112 -23.08 9.78 13.02
C HIS A 112 -21.80 10.17 13.76
N PHE A 113 -21.20 11.29 13.35
CA PHE A 113 -20.01 11.84 13.99
C PHE A 113 -20.41 12.74 15.16
N LEU A 114 -19.80 12.55 16.30
CA LEU A 114 -19.90 13.51 17.41
C LEU A 114 -19.26 14.86 17.00
N PRO A 115 -19.62 15.98 17.62
CA PRO A 115 -19.15 17.31 17.23
C PRO A 115 -17.63 17.42 17.04
N GLU A 116 -16.86 16.89 17.97
CA GLU A 116 -15.37 16.92 17.95
C GLU A 116 -14.74 15.70 17.25
N GLN A 117 -15.53 14.75 16.81
CA GLN A 117 -15.03 13.54 16.16
C GLN A 117 -14.77 13.80 14.68
N ASN A 118 -13.54 13.60 14.24
CA ASN A 118 -13.14 13.74 12.84
C ASN A 118 -12.80 12.42 12.17
N VAL A 119 -12.74 11.32 12.93
CA VAL A 119 -12.46 9.98 12.41
C VAL A 119 -13.47 9.00 13.00
N TYR A 120 -14.04 8.17 12.15
CA TYR A 120 -14.87 7.03 12.53
C TYR A 120 -14.24 5.75 12.03
N HIS A 121 -14.15 4.73 12.87
CA HIS A 121 -13.65 3.41 12.52
C HIS A 121 -14.82 2.45 12.37
N LEU A 122 -15.01 1.96 11.15
CA LEU A 122 -16.03 0.97 10.83
C LEU A 122 -15.37 -0.37 10.55
N GLN A 123 -15.95 -1.43 11.04
CA GLN A 123 -15.56 -2.80 10.75
C GLN A 123 -16.69 -3.51 10.02
N PHE A 124 -16.35 -4.17 8.94
CA PHE A 124 -17.29 -4.98 8.20
C PHE A 124 -16.63 -6.27 7.70
N TYR A 125 -17.44 -7.22 7.29
CA TYR A 125 -16.98 -8.50 6.79
C TYR A 125 -17.30 -8.64 5.30
N LEU A 126 -16.33 -9.16 4.56
CA LEU A 126 -16.47 -9.58 3.17
C LEU A 126 -16.48 -11.11 3.11
N GLU A 127 -17.36 -11.64 2.30
CA GLU A 127 -17.52 -13.08 2.09
C GLU A 127 -17.74 -13.36 0.59
N PRO A 128 -16.82 -14.08 -0.09
CA PRO A 128 -17.02 -14.46 -1.47
C PRO A 128 -17.90 -15.70 -1.59
N SER A 129 -18.85 -15.69 -2.52
CA SER A 129 -19.57 -16.88 -2.94
C SER A 129 -18.71 -17.76 -3.85
N LYS A 130 -19.21 -18.94 -4.23
CA LYS A 130 -18.52 -19.82 -5.18
C LYS A 130 -18.21 -19.16 -6.52
N ASN A 131 -19.07 -18.24 -6.95
CA ASN A 131 -18.98 -17.57 -8.24
C ASN A 131 -18.50 -16.12 -8.10
N ALA A 132 -17.83 -15.79 -7.01
CA ALA A 132 -17.30 -14.45 -6.79
C ALA A 132 -16.30 -14.07 -7.90
N GLN A 133 -16.48 -12.88 -8.44
CA GLN A 133 -15.60 -12.31 -9.46
C GLN A 133 -14.63 -11.33 -8.83
N SER A 134 -13.41 -11.28 -9.32
CA SER A 134 -12.46 -10.22 -8.94
C SER A 134 -12.96 -8.89 -9.48
N GLY A 135 -12.81 -7.84 -8.69
CA GLY A 135 -13.25 -6.48 -9.02
C GLY A 135 -12.93 -5.54 -7.85
N ASP A 136 -13.62 -4.44 -7.77
CA ASP A 136 -13.36 -3.44 -6.75
C ASP A 136 -14.61 -3.21 -5.86
N LEU A 137 -14.41 -3.12 -4.55
CA LEU A 137 -15.39 -2.59 -3.63
C LEU A 137 -15.34 -1.07 -3.70
N ILE A 138 -16.48 -0.45 -3.93
CA ILE A 138 -16.65 1.00 -3.92
C ILE A 138 -17.66 1.34 -2.82
N ILE A 139 -17.32 2.26 -1.94
CA ILE A 139 -18.25 2.76 -0.94
C ILE A 139 -18.79 4.10 -1.42
N ARG A 140 -20.12 4.21 -1.44
CA ARG A 140 -20.83 5.41 -1.84
C ARG A 140 -21.51 6.07 -0.66
N ASN A 141 -21.67 7.37 -0.75
CA ASN A 141 -22.62 8.07 0.10
C ASN A 141 -24.03 7.81 -0.46
N ALA A 142 -24.87 7.12 0.31
CA ALA A 142 -26.23 6.76 -0.12
C ALA A 142 -27.14 7.97 -0.34
N ASP A 143 -26.81 9.14 0.27
CA ASP A 143 -27.63 10.35 0.13
C ASP A 143 -27.53 10.98 -1.27
N ASP A 144 -26.37 10.89 -1.92
CA ASP A 144 -26.10 11.51 -3.23
C ASP A 144 -25.56 10.56 -4.29
N GLY A 145 -25.36 9.27 -3.94
CA GLY A 145 -24.88 8.22 -4.81
C GLY A 145 -23.40 8.35 -5.23
N LYS A 146 -22.67 9.34 -4.72
CA LYS A 146 -21.28 9.57 -5.11
C LYS A 146 -20.33 8.63 -4.37
N ALA A 147 -19.33 8.11 -5.10
CA ALA A 147 -18.26 7.35 -4.50
C ALA A 147 -17.45 8.23 -3.51
N ILE A 148 -17.18 7.68 -2.33
CA ILE A 148 -16.37 8.36 -1.34
C ILE A 148 -14.90 8.18 -1.72
N GLN A 149 -14.18 9.29 -1.79
CA GLN A 149 -12.79 9.31 -2.21
C GLN A 149 -11.82 9.07 -1.06
N LYS A 150 -10.61 8.69 -1.40
CA LYS A 150 -9.45 8.63 -0.51
C LYS A 150 -8.68 9.94 -0.59
N ALA A 151 -8.43 10.59 0.54
CA ALA A 151 -7.55 11.76 0.61
C ALA A 151 -6.11 11.33 0.89
N VAL A 152 -5.20 11.67 -0.01
CA VAL A 152 -3.76 11.40 0.13
C VAL A 152 -3.02 12.70 0.30
N LYS A 153 -2.30 12.82 1.41
CA LYS A 153 -1.51 14.00 1.73
C LYS A 153 -0.08 13.85 1.22
N LEU A 154 0.30 14.68 0.26
CA LEU A 154 1.65 14.77 -0.26
C LEU A 154 2.44 15.81 0.53
N ARG A 155 3.48 15.36 1.23
CA ARG A 155 4.39 16.22 1.99
C ARG A 155 5.83 15.91 1.61
N TYR A 156 6.48 16.86 0.97
CA TYR A 156 7.90 16.82 0.67
C TYR A 156 8.49 18.19 1.00
N ASP A 157 9.72 18.24 1.48
CA ASP A 157 10.37 19.48 1.94
C ASP A 157 10.55 20.52 0.83
N HIS A 158 10.65 20.07 -0.42
CA HIS A 158 10.89 20.90 -1.59
C HIS A 158 9.62 21.36 -2.33
N ILE A 159 8.44 20.89 -1.93
CA ILE A 159 7.16 21.29 -2.52
C ILE A 159 6.14 21.65 -1.42
N ARG A 160 5.15 22.46 -1.80
CA ARG A 160 4.03 22.74 -0.90
C ARG A 160 3.26 21.47 -0.59
N SER A 161 2.84 21.30 0.66
CA SER A 161 1.93 20.20 1.04
C SER A 161 0.64 20.29 0.23
N GLN A 162 0.26 19.19 -0.39
CA GLN A 162 -0.95 19.06 -1.20
C GLN A 162 -1.79 17.90 -0.70
N GLU A 163 -3.08 17.97 -0.91
CA GLU A 163 -4.00 16.86 -0.72
C GLU A 163 -4.57 16.46 -2.08
N VAL A 164 -4.42 15.19 -2.42
CA VAL A 164 -4.91 14.62 -3.68
C VAL A 164 -6.07 13.69 -3.34
N TRP A 165 -7.18 13.89 -4.02
CA TRP A 165 -8.37 13.07 -3.88
C TRP A 165 -8.36 12.01 -4.96
N LEU A 166 -8.20 10.76 -4.53
CA LEU A 166 -8.16 9.59 -5.39
C LEU A 166 -9.44 8.79 -5.25
N GLU A 167 -9.70 7.90 -6.19
CA GLU A 167 -10.77 6.93 -6.07
C GLU A 167 -10.58 6.08 -4.78
N GLY A 168 -11.64 5.99 -3.97
CA GLY A 168 -11.65 5.26 -2.71
C GLY A 168 -12.05 3.80 -2.88
N SER A 169 -11.61 3.15 -3.96
CA SER A 169 -11.88 1.73 -4.20
C SER A 169 -10.91 0.82 -3.44
N LEU A 170 -11.39 -0.40 -3.13
CA LEU A 170 -10.59 -1.47 -2.55
C LEU A 170 -10.62 -2.68 -3.49
N PRO A 171 -9.51 -3.02 -4.14
CA PRO A 171 -9.43 -4.18 -5.00
C PRO A 171 -9.69 -5.48 -4.24
N LEU A 172 -10.68 -6.25 -4.70
CA LEU A 172 -11.01 -7.59 -4.22
C LEU A 172 -10.60 -8.61 -5.26
N ARG A 173 -9.80 -9.60 -4.85
CA ARG A 173 -9.34 -10.67 -5.72
C ARG A 173 -9.74 -12.01 -5.13
N TYR A 174 -10.50 -12.79 -5.87
CA TYR A 174 -10.87 -14.14 -5.50
C TYR A 174 -10.09 -15.12 -6.36
N ILE A 175 -9.13 -15.80 -5.75
CA ILE A 175 -8.21 -16.74 -6.38
C ILE A 175 -8.28 -18.04 -5.57
N PRO A 176 -9.32 -18.87 -5.78
CA PRO A 176 -9.50 -20.09 -4.99
C PRO A 176 -8.31 -21.03 -5.21
N MET A 177 -7.63 -21.40 -4.12
CA MET A 177 -6.52 -22.33 -4.16
C MET A 177 -6.41 -23.08 -2.84
N GLU A 178 -5.89 -24.29 -2.92
CA GLU A 178 -5.52 -25.07 -1.75
C GLU A 178 -4.06 -24.79 -1.41
N LEU A 179 -3.85 -24.26 -0.23
CA LEU A 179 -2.52 -23.95 0.28
C LEU A 179 -2.21 -24.80 1.51
N PRO A 180 -0.98 -25.29 1.63
CA PRO A 180 -0.56 -25.94 2.86
C PRO A 180 -0.56 -24.94 4.02
N LYS A 181 -0.94 -25.42 5.21
CA LYS A 181 -0.87 -24.63 6.43
C LYS A 181 0.58 -24.50 6.86
N LEU A 182 1.25 -23.46 6.39
CA LEU A 182 2.67 -23.19 6.68
C LEU A 182 2.81 -22.21 7.84
N ARG A 183 3.80 -22.47 8.70
CA ARG A 183 4.27 -21.55 9.71
C ARG A 183 5.55 -20.89 9.23
N ILE A 184 5.46 -19.62 8.90
CA ILE A 184 6.54 -18.82 8.29
C ILE A 184 7.12 -17.87 9.34
N GLY A 185 8.43 -17.90 9.54
CA GLY A 185 9.15 -16.82 10.23
C GLY A 185 9.47 -15.71 9.24
N TYR A 186 9.25 -14.46 9.64
CA TYR A 186 9.55 -13.31 8.80
C TYR A 186 10.49 -12.35 9.54
N ILE A 187 11.63 -12.03 8.92
CA ILE A 187 12.58 -11.02 9.41
C ILE A 187 12.46 -9.78 8.52
N LYS A 188 12.08 -8.67 9.13
CA LYS A 188 11.83 -7.41 8.44
C LYS A 188 13.10 -6.80 7.85
N GLY A 189 13.00 -6.33 6.60
CA GLY A 189 13.97 -5.46 5.95
C GLY A 189 13.52 -3.99 5.96
N VAL A 190 13.58 -3.33 4.80
CA VAL A 190 13.13 -1.92 4.66
C VAL A 190 11.61 -1.73 4.75
N GLY A 191 10.86 -2.80 4.68
CA GLY A 191 9.41 -2.84 4.68
C GLY A 191 8.85 -3.23 3.32
N ASP A 192 7.91 -4.17 3.36
CA ASP A 192 7.17 -4.69 2.21
C ASP A 192 5.85 -5.31 2.69
N ASP A 193 4.97 -5.62 1.76
CA ASP A 193 3.65 -6.20 2.03
C ASP A 193 3.65 -7.74 1.99
N ALA A 194 4.80 -8.40 1.84
CA ALA A 194 4.90 -9.85 1.76
C ALA A 194 4.32 -10.57 3.00
N PRO A 195 4.57 -10.12 4.25
CA PRO A 195 3.95 -10.75 5.42
C PRO A 195 2.43 -10.66 5.40
N MET A 196 1.89 -9.52 4.97
CA MET A 196 0.45 -9.33 4.85
C MET A 196 -0.14 -10.23 3.76
N ALA A 197 0.49 -10.31 2.60
CA ALA A 197 0.07 -11.17 1.51
C ALA A 197 0.07 -12.66 1.92
N MET A 198 1.12 -13.13 2.60
CA MET A 198 1.19 -14.50 3.12
C MET A 198 0.08 -14.78 4.15
N ARG A 199 -0.23 -13.84 5.05
CA ARG A 199 -1.36 -13.97 5.99
C ARG A 199 -2.70 -14.02 5.25
N GLN A 200 -2.87 -13.21 4.22
CA GLN A 200 -4.08 -13.26 3.38
C GLN A 200 -4.24 -14.60 2.64
N MET A 201 -3.14 -15.23 2.29
CA MET A 201 -3.13 -16.59 1.73
C MET A 201 -3.37 -17.68 2.79
N GLY A 202 -3.55 -17.33 4.06
CA GLY A 202 -3.85 -18.29 5.13
C GLY A 202 -2.62 -18.91 5.79
N MET A 203 -1.41 -18.42 5.53
CA MET A 203 -0.19 -18.86 6.21
C MET A 203 -0.10 -18.25 7.61
N SER A 204 0.44 -19.00 8.56
CA SER A 204 0.77 -18.48 9.90
C SER A 204 2.12 -17.74 9.84
N VAL A 205 2.12 -16.42 9.83
CA VAL A 205 3.34 -15.61 9.76
C VAL A 205 3.68 -15.04 11.12
N VAL A 206 4.87 -15.38 11.62
CA VAL A 206 5.45 -14.89 12.87
C VAL A 206 6.53 -13.87 12.55
N ASP A 207 6.33 -12.62 12.96
CA ASP A 207 7.35 -11.58 12.83
C ASP A 207 8.46 -11.84 13.87
N LEU A 208 9.71 -11.94 13.40
CA LEU A 208 10.86 -12.29 14.20
C LEU A 208 11.82 -11.10 14.28
N ASP A 209 12.33 -10.85 15.50
CA ASP A 209 13.45 -9.95 15.70
C ASP A 209 14.76 -10.72 15.48
N ALA A 210 15.52 -10.31 14.47
CA ALA A 210 16.80 -10.93 14.15
C ALA A 210 17.79 -10.89 15.33
N SER A 211 17.73 -9.88 16.19
CA SER A 211 18.63 -9.76 17.35
C SER A 211 18.41 -10.83 18.42
N ASN A 212 17.23 -11.44 18.45
CA ASN A 212 16.81 -12.37 19.50
C ASN A 212 16.51 -13.78 18.95
N LEU A 213 17.04 -14.14 17.78
CA LEU A 213 16.84 -15.46 17.20
C LEU A 213 17.50 -16.56 18.04
N THR A 214 16.80 -17.67 18.11
CA THR A 214 17.34 -18.93 18.64
C THR A 214 16.97 -20.08 17.72
N TYR A 215 17.81 -21.14 17.69
CA TYR A 215 17.49 -22.33 16.91
C TYR A 215 16.16 -22.96 17.35
N LYS A 216 15.81 -22.87 18.64
CA LYS A 216 14.55 -23.37 19.18
C LYS A 216 13.33 -22.71 18.51
N VAL A 217 13.40 -21.41 18.20
CA VAL A 217 12.33 -20.68 17.50
C VAL A 217 12.27 -21.09 16.05
N LEU A 218 13.43 -21.25 15.39
CA LEU A 218 13.51 -21.52 13.96
C LEU A 218 13.11 -22.95 13.59
N LYS A 219 13.46 -23.95 14.43
CA LYS A 219 13.23 -25.38 14.12
C LYS A 219 11.75 -25.74 13.92
N ASP A 220 10.84 -24.97 14.48
CA ASP A 220 9.40 -25.18 14.41
C ASP A 220 8.74 -24.43 13.23
N LEU A 221 9.55 -23.81 12.36
CA LEU A 221 9.10 -23.10 11.17
C LEU A 221 9.23 -23.99 9.93
N ASP A 222 8.27 -23.88 9.04
CA ASP A 222 8.34 -24.50 7.71
C ASP A 222 9.29 -23.75 6.78
N ALA A 223 9.37 -22.41 6.94
CA ALA A 223 10.35 -21.58 6.25
C ALA A 223 10.65 -20.29 7.04
N LEU A 224 11.84 -19.74 6.81
CA LEU A 224 12.27 -18.43 7.24
C LEU A 224 12.36 -17.51 6.02
N VAL A 225 11.69 -16.37 6.05
CA VAL A 225 11.68 -15.38 4.97
C VAL A 225 12.38 -14.12 5.43
N MET A 226 13.38 -13.70 4.67
CA MET A 226 14.05 -12.41 4.83
C MET A 226 13.35 -11.37 3.96
N GLY A 227 12.88 -10.30 4.56
CA GLY A 227 12.25 -9.18 3.88
C GLY A 227 13.19 -8.44 2.93
N ILE A 228 12.64 -7.60 2.09
CA ILE A 228 13.40 -6.82 1.10
C ILE A 228 14.53 -6.04 1.79
N ARG A 229 15.76 -6.25 1.29
CA ARG A 229 16.99 -5.60 1.77
C ARG A 229 17.29 -5.86 3.26
N ALA A 230 16.82 -6.97 3.83
CA ALA A 230 17.11 -7.29 5.23
C ALA A 230 18.61 -7.29 5.51
N TYR A 231 19.43 -7.92 4.65
CA TYR A 231 20.89 -7.94 4.79
C TYR A 231 21.57 -6.57 4.54
N ASN A 232 20.87 -5.61 3.99
CA ASN A 232 21.37 -4.25 3.87
C ASN A 232 21.14 -3.41 5.14
N VAL A 233 20.05 -3.64 5.87
CA VAL A 233 19.59 -2.70 6.89
C VAL A 233 19.39 -3.28 8.29
N ASN A 234 19.14 -4.60 8.41
CA ASN A 234 18.83 -5.22 9.71
C ASN A 234 20.07 -5.61 10.48
N GLN A 235 20.44 -4.79 11.47
CA GLN A 235 21.64 -4.98 12.28
C GLN A 235 21.62 -6.25 13.13
N GLY A 236 20.46 -6.76 13.51
CA GLY A 236 20.29 -7.99 14.28
C GLY A 236 20.85 -9.23 13.57
N LEU A 237 20.97 -9.21 12.24
CA LEU A 237 21.52 -10.31 11.47
C LEU A 237 23.00 -10.58 11.79
N LYS A 238 23.75 -9.58 12.29
CA LYS A 238 25.15 -9.78 12.70
C LYS A 238 25.33 -10.83 13.79
N SER A 239 24.37 -10.88 14.72
CA SER A 239 24.42 -11.81 15.85
C SER A 239 23.72 -13.13 15.58
N SER A 240 22.92 -13.24 14.52
CA SER A 240 22.07 -14.40 14.27
C SER A 240 22.39 -15.19 13.01
N GLN A 241 23.37 -14.74 12.22
CA GLN A 241 23.71 -15.41 10.98
C GLN A 241 24.09 -16.90 11.17
N ASP A 242 24.89 -17.21 12.19
CA ASP A 242 25.30 -18.57 12.49
C ASP A 242 24.09 -19.46 12.89
N ILE A 243 23.11 -18.89 13.57
CA ILE A 243 21.86 -19.57 13.93
C ILE A 243 21.04 -19.89 12.68
N ILE A 244 20.99 -18.94 11.74
CA ILE A 244 20.30 -19.10 10.46
C ILE A 244 21.01 -20.15 9.61
N ASP A 245 22.33 -20.11 9.53
CA ASP A 245 23.15 -21.08 8.81
C ASP A 245 22.96 -22.49 9.37
N ASN A 246 22.93 -22.62 10.70
CA ASN A 246 22.65 -23.89 11.38
C ASN A 246 21.22 -24.40 11.09
N TYR A 247 20.21 -23.50 11.08
CA TYR A 247 18.84 -23.85 10.73
C TYR A 247 18.76 -24.44 9.31
N VAL A 248 19.40 -23.81 8.34
CA VAL A 248 19.40 -24.30 6.95
C VAL A 248 20.19 -25.59 6.83
N SER A 249 21.34 -25.73 7.49
CA SER A 249 22.15 -26.97 7.49
C SER A 249 21.40 -28.18 8.06
N ASN A 250 20.45 -27.93 8.96
CA ASN A 250 19.55 -28.95 9.52
C ASN A 250 18.25 -29.13 8.73
N GLY A 251 18.20 -28.68 7.48
CA GLY A 251 17.07 -28.90 6.56
C GLY A 251 16.00 -27.79 6.58
N GLY A 252 16.24 -26.69 7.30
CA GLY A 252 15.36 -25.52 7.28
C GLY A 252 15.35 -24.84 5.90
N ARG A 253 14.22 -24.23 5.55
CA ARG A 253 14.06 -23.50 4.29
C ARG A 253 14.25 -22.02 4.53
N LEU A 254 15.14 -21.40 3.75
CA LEU A 254 15.42 -19.96 3.79
C LEU A 254 15.05 -19.34 2.44
N VAL A 255 14.17 -18.34 2.49
CA VAL A 255 13.81 -17.50 1.33
C VAL A 255 14.36 -16.09 1.57
N ILE A 256 15.20 -15.62 0.68
CA ILE A 256 15.81 -14.30 0.78
C ILE A 256 15.23 -13.45 -0.36
N GLN A 257 14.51 -12.39 0.00
CA GLN A 257 14.05 -11.41 -0.97
C GLN A 257 15.21 -10.53 -1.44
N TYR A 258 14.96 -9.67 -2.39
CA TYR A 258 15.90 -8.76 -3.00
C TYR A 258 16.83 -8.05 -1.98
N ASN A 259 18.11 -8.02 -2.28
CA ASN A 259 19.14 -7.24 -1.60
C ASN A 259 20.00 -6.49 -2.62
N THR A 260 20.63 -5.39 -2.22
CA THR A 260 21.48 -4.59 -3.10
C THR A 260 22.96 -4.90 -2.91
N ALA A 261 23.75 -4.75 -3.98
CA ALA A 261 25.21 -4.82 -3.96
C ALA A 261 25.86 -3.54 -3.33
N SER A 262 25.26 -2.96 -2.30
CA SER A 262 25.80 -1.80 -1.60
C SER A 262 26.98 -2.18 -0.73
N ARG A 263 27.98 -1.29 -0.60
CA ARG A 263 29.10 -1.44 0.36
C ARG A 263 28.64 -1.33 1.80
N ASP A 264 27.50 -0.70 2.06
CA ASP A 264 26.93 -0.47 3.38
C ASP A 264 26.05 -1.63 3.88
N ARG A 265 26.21 -2.83 3.33
CA ARG A 265 25.52 -4.02 3.84
C ARG A 265 25.93 -4.31 5.27
N VAL A 266 24.95 -4.74 6.05
CA VAL A 266 25.16 -5.19 7.43
C VAL A 266 26.10 -6.38 7.49
N LEU A 267 25.96 -7.32 6.53
CA LEU A 267 26.80 -8.49 6.34
C LEU A 267 27.24 -8.61 4.89
N GLU A 268 28.50 -8.99 4.68
CA GLU A 268 29.00 -9.29 3.33
C GLU A 268 28.41 -10.59 2.79
N LYS A 269 28.33 -11.60 3.67
CA LYS A 269 27.73 -12.89 3.36
C LYS A 269 26.22 -12.80 3.47
N ILE A 270 25.49 -13.20 2.43
CA ILE A 270 24.03 -13.27 2.40
C ILE A 270 23.62 -14.75 2.43
N GLY A 271 23.02 -15.19 3.54
CA GLY A 271 22.61 -16.58 3.74
C GLY A 271 23.78 -17.56 3.83
N PRO A 272 23.50 -18.88 3.85
CA PRO A 272 24.50 -19.92 4.05
C PRO A 272 25.34 -20.23 2.79
N VAL A 273 24.84 -19.89 1.62
CA VAL A 273 25.51 -20.16 0.33
C VAL A 273 26.29 -18.93 -0.11
N GLN A 274 27.52 -19.16 -0.54
CA GLN A 274 28.36 -18.07 -1.04
C GLN A 274 27.94 -17.68 -2.47
N PHE A 275 27.49 -16.45 -2.66
CA PHE A 275 27.22 -15.85 -3.95
C PHE A 275 27.54 -14.34 -3.90
N SER A 276 27.69 -13.73 -5.06
CA SER A 276 27.91 -12.30 -5.18
C SER A 276 26.72 -11.62 -5.84
N LEU A 277 26.37 -10.43 -5.35
CA LEU A 277 25.39 -9.58 -6.00
C LEU A 277 26.09 -8.68 -7.01
N SER A 278 25.69 -8.74 -8.27
CA SER A 278 26.17 -7.83 -9.32
C SER A 278 25.33 -6.54 -9.35
N ARG A 279 25.71 -5.63 -10.24
CA ARG A 279 24.91 -4.44 -10.58
C ARG A 279 24.14 -4.62 -11.88
N ASP A 280 24.18 -5.81 -12.45
CA ASP A 280 23.45 -6.12 -13.67
C ASP A 280 21.95 -6.05 -13.39
N ARG A 281 21.21 -5.52 -14.33
CA ARG A 281 19.77 -5.34 -14.17
C ARG A 281 19.05 -5.45 -15.50
N VAL A 282 17.81 -5.86 -15.43
CA VAL A 282 16.85 -5.78 -16.53
C VAL A 282 16.09 -4.47 -16.39
N THR A 283 16.12 -3.63 -17.44
CA THR A 283 15.49 -2.29 -17.42
C THR A 283 14.26 -2.19 -18.33
N ILE A 284 13.96 -3.26 -19.06
CA ILE A 284 12.76 -3.33 -19.91
C ILE A 284 11.63 -3.88 -19.06
N GLU A 285 10.64 -3.04 -18.78
CA GLU A 285 9.52 -3.34 -17.87
C GLU A 285 8.70 -4.56 -18.31
N THR A 286 8.59 -4.79 -19.61
CA THR A 286 7.82 -5.90 -20.20
C THR A 286 8.64 -7.16 -20.47
N THR A 287 9.86 -7.27 -19.93
CA THR A 287 10.71 -8.45 -20.14
C THR A 287 10.07 -9.68 -19.50
N GLU A 288 9.84 -10.70 -20.33
CA GLU A 288 9.32 -12.00 -19.86
C GLU A 288 10.37 -12.77 -19.03
N PRO A 289 9.96 -13.44 -17.95
CA PRO A 289 10.83 -14.34 -17.19
C PRO A 289 11.37 -15.50 -18.05
N LYS A 290 12.63 -15.83 -17.88
CA LYS A 290 13.26 -17.00 -18.51
C LYS A 290 13.34 -18.16 -17.52
N PHE A 291 12.74 -19.29 -17.88
CA PHE A 291 12.87 -20.52 -17.09
C PHE A 291 14.21 -21.21 -17.42
N LEU A 292 15.20 -21.04 -16.57
CA LEU A 292 16.54 -21.60 -16.79
C LEU A 292 16.57 -23.12 -16.68
N VAL A 293 15.86 -23.69 -15.70
CA VAL A 293 15.78 -25.13 -15.44
C VAL A 293 14.32 -25.56 -15.33
N LYS A 294 13.68 -25.82 -16.46
CA LYS A 294 12.25 -26.22 -16.51
C LYS A 294 11.97 -27.55 -15.80
N SER A 295 12.96 -28.43 -15.64
CA SER A 295 12.84 -29.72 -14.97
C SER A 295 12.95 -29.62 -13.44
N HIS A 296 13.33 -28.46 -12.89
CA HIS A 296 13.48 -28.29 -11.44
C HIS A 296 12.17 -28.59 -10.71
N LEU A 297 12.25 -29.24 -9.55
CA LEU A 297 11.07 -29.62 -8.78
C LEU A 297 10.17 -28.41 -8.45
N GLN A 298 10.75 -27.29 -8.05
CA GLN A 298 10.02 -26.06 -7.73
C GLN A 298 9.22 -25.50 -8.91
N MET A 299 9.57 -25.85 -10.15
CA MET A 299 8.83 -25.44 -11.34
C MET A 299 7.63 -26.33 -11.64
N LYS A 300 7.51 -27.49 -10.96
CA LYS A 300 6.53 -28.52 -11.26
C LYS A 300 5.65 -28.91 -10.08
N SER A 301 6.09 -28.66 -8.86
CA SER A 301 5.41 -29.13 -7.65
C SER A 301 5.41 -28.04 -6.56
N PRO A 302 4.28 -27.81 -5.85
CA PRO A 302 2.98 -28.47 -6.02
C PRO A 302 2.23 -28.07 -7.30
N ASN A 303 2.56 -26.92 -7.89
CA ASN A 303 1.95 -26.41 -9.11
C ASN A 303 2.98 -26.28 -10.22
N GLN A 304 2.53 -26.52 -11.46
CA GLN A 304 3.39 -26.31 -12.61
C GLN A 304 3.38 -24.84 -13.00
N LEU A 305 4.53 -24.18 -12.85
CA LEU A 305 4.70 -22.79 -13.29
C LEU A 305 4.86 -22.70 -14.81
N ASN A 306 4.21 -21.72 -15.40
CA ASN A 306 4.25 -21.43 -16.82
C ASN A 306 4.21 -19.91 -17.09
N LYS A 307 4.28 -19.49 -18.34
CA LYS A 307 4.30 -18.07 -18.69
C LYS A 307 3.07 -17.30 -18.23
N LYS A 308 1.89 -17.92 -18.18
CA LYS A 308 0.64 -17.28 -17.75
C LYS A 308 0.68 -16.80 -16.31
N ASP A 309 1.48 -17.47 -15.47
CA ASP A 309 1.64 -17.07 -14.06
C ASP A 309 2.33 -15.70 -13.90
N PHE A 310 2.93 -15.20 -14.98
CA PHE A 310 3.65 -13.92 -15.02
C PHE A 310 3.01 -12.90 -15.96
N GLU A 311 1.83 -13.19 -16.51
CA GLU A 311 1.08 -12.23 -17.33
C GLU A 311 0.66 -11.02 -16.49
N GLY A 312 0.88 -9.82 -17.03
CA GLY A 312 0.56 -8.57 -16.34
C GLY A 312 1.60 -8.12 -15.32
N TRP A 313 2.66 -8.87 -15.12
CA TRP A 313 3.77 -8.40 -14.30
C TRP A 313 4.53 -7.30 -15.02
N VAL A 314 4.70 -6.19 -14.33
CA VAL A 314 5.49 -5.05 -14.80
C VAL A 314 6.64 -4.84 -13.82
N GLN A 315 7.85 -4.77 -14.33
CA GLN A 315 9.01 -4.49 -13.49
C GLN A 315 9.12 -2.97 -13.29
N GLU A 316 8.96 -2.50 -12.09
CA GLU A 316 9.15 -1.08 -11.77
C GLU A 316 10.62 -0.67 -11.79
N ARG A 317 11.52 -1.60 -11.52
CA ARG A 317 12.97 -1.38 -11.51
C ARG A 317 13.72 -2.62 -11.98
N GLY A 318 14.89 -2.41 -12.54
CA GLY A 318 15.78 -3.50 -12.86
C GLY A 318 16.14 -4.35 -11.65
N LEU A 319 16.12 -5.63 -11.83
CA LEU A 319 16.59 -6.59 -10.82
C LEU A 319 18.12 -6.65 -10.86
N TYR A 320 18.72 -6.80 -9.69
CA TYR A 320 20.15 -7.04 -9.55
C TYR A 320 20.36 -8.55 -9.40
N PHE A 321 21.22 -9.10 -10.22
CA PHE A 321 21.58 -10.51 -10.23
C PHE A 321 23.00 -10.69 -9.75
#